data_7bb7cb8b4d27de4a8955941badef8a0b
#
_entry.id   7bb7cb8b4d27de4a8955941badef8a0b
#
_cell.length_a   1.000
_cell.length_b   1.000
_cell.length_c   1.000
_cell.angle_alpha   90.00
_cell.angle_beta   90.00
_cell.angle_gamma   90.00
#
_symmetry.space_group_name_H-M   'P 1'
#
loop_
_entity.id
_entity.type
_entity.pdbx_description
1 polymer ?
#
loop_
_entity_poly.entity_id
_entity_poly.type
_entity_poly.pdbx_seq_one_letter_code
_entity_poly.pdbx_strand_id
1 'polypeptide(L)'
;MIMSETVERGIRKERQGVASQFMNHHLAPGDEIYVFPEPNRRFRLPEDRATPLILIGAGTGVAPYRAFLQQLDSEGSPPSTWLIFGNPHLRTDFLYQREW
;
A
#
# COMPACT_ATOMS: atom_id res chain seq x y z
N MET A 1 9.41 -4.11 4.55
CA MET A 1 10.33 -5.18 4.03
C MET A 1 9.57 -6.49 4.09
N ILE A 2 9.15 -7.03 2.95
CA ILE A 2 8.44 -8.30 2.90
C ILE A 2 9.51 -9.39 2.83
N MET A 3 9.77 -10.05 3.96
CA MET A 3 10.59 -11.26 4.02
C MET A 3 9.66 -12.46 3.97
N SER A 4 9.78 -13.30 2.94
CA SER A 4 9.13 -14.60 2.93
C SER A 4 10.14 -15.65 3.38
N GLU A 5 9.87 -16.32 4.48
CA GLU A 5 10.65 -17.48 4.90
C GLU A 5 10.18 -18.73 4.14
N THR A 6 11.06 -19.37 3.44
CA THR A 6 10.81 -20.69 2.86
C THR A 6 11.77 -21.69 3.50
N VAL A 7 11.22 -22.74 4.11
CA VAL A 7 12.03 -23.82 4.70
C VAL A 7 12.15 -24.94 3.67
N GLU A 8 13.32 -25.07 3.06
CA GLU A 8 13.69 -26.24 2.25
C GLU A 8 14.75 -27.08 2.99
N ARG A 9 14.46 -28.33 3.25
CA ARG A 9 15.38 -29.33 3.88
C ARG A 9 16.03 -28.86 5.18
N GLY A 10 15.28 -28.17 6.05
CA GLY A 10 15.79 -27.75 7.37
C GLY A 10 16.77 -26.57 7.35
N ILE A 11 17.05 -25.97 6.20
CA ILE A 11 17.86 -24.76 6.07
C ILE A 11 16.90 -23.58 5.89
N ARG A 12 16.91 -22.64 6.83
CA ARG A 12 16.20 -21.34 6.67
C ARG A 12 16.92 -20.52 5.61
N LYS A 13 16.32 -20.39 4.45
CA LYS A 13 16.81 -19.48 3.41
C LYS A 13 15.96 -18.21 3.45
N GLU A 14 16.55 -17.10 3.86
CA GLU A 14 15.91 -15.78 3.74
C GLU A 14 15.81 -15.45 2.25
N ARG A 15 14.56 -15.38 1.75
CA ARG A 15 14.29 -14.87 0.41
C ARG A 15 13.84 -13.43 0.53
N GLN A 16 14.61 -12.55 -0.05
CA GLN A 16 14.30 -11.13 -0.13
C GLN A 16 13.43 -10.86 -1.36
N GLY A 17 12.41 -9.99 -1.20
CA GLY A 17 11.56 -9.60 -2.32
C GLY A 17 12.33 -8.80 -3.36
N VAL A 18 12.28 -9.19 -4.63
CA VAL A 18 13.08 -8.60 -5.72
C VAL A 18 12.84 -7.10 -5.84
N ALA A 19 11.59 -6.65 -5.97
CA ALA A 19 11.26 -5.23 -6.13
C ALA A 19 11.58 -4.41 -4.87
N SER A 20 11.26 -4.92 -3.68
CA SER A 20 11.52 -4.22 -2.42
C SER A 20 13.02 -4.04 -2.17
N GLN A 21 13.82 -5.05 -2.47
CA GLN A 21 15.28 -4.97 -2.34
C GLN A 21 15.88 -3.99 -3.34
N PHE A 22 15.43 -4.05 -4.58
CA PHE A 22 15.87 -3.12 -5.60
C PHE A 22 15.59 -1.66 -5.19
N MET A 23 14.35 -1.36 -4.78
CA MET A 23 13.97 -0.02 -4.37
C MET A 23 14.66 0.48 -3.10
N ASN A 24 14.91 -0.41 -2.12
CA ASN A 24 15.48 -0.01 -0.84
C ASN A 24 17.01 0.03 -0.80
N HIS A 25 17.67 -0.79 -1.61
CA HIS A 25 19.13 -0.98 -1.49
C HIS A 25 19.91 -0.72 -2.77
N HIS A 26 19.25 -0.70 -3.92
CA HIS A 26 19.92 -0.50 -5.20
C HIS A 26 19.63 0.85 -5.87
N LEU A 27 18.64 1.60 -5.36
CA LEU A 27 18.31 2.94 -5.85
C LEU A 27 18.82 4.01 -4.88
N ALA A 28 19.42 5.04 -5.45
CA ALA A 28 19.80 6.26 -4.76
C ALA A 28 18.98 7.45 -5.27
N PRO A 29 18.83 8.54 -4.49
CA PRO A 29 18.20 9.75 -4.97
C PRO A 29 18.92 10.30 -6.21
N GLY A 30 18.18 10.46 -7.30
CA GLY A 30 18.71 10.89 -8.60
C GLY A 30 18.86 9.78 -9.63
N ASP A 31 18.71 8.51 -9.24
CA ASP A 31 18.70 7.41 -10.18
C ASP A 31 17.42 7.41 -11.03
N GLU A 32 17.55 7.02 -12.28
CA GLU A 32 16.43 6.87 -13.20
C GLU A 32 15.93 5.43 -13.21
N ILE A 33 14.60 5.27 -13.16
CA ILE A 33 13.92 3.97 -13.29
C ILE A 33 12.86 4.04 -14.38
N TYR A 34 12.74 2.95 -15.13
CA TYR A 34 11.68 2.82 -16.11
C TYR A 34 10.44 2.23 -15.45
N VAL A 35 9.32 2.91 -15.59
CA VAL A 35 8.02 2.48 -15.05
C VAL A 35 6.95 2.55 -16.15
N PHE A 36 5.98 1.66 -16.08
CA PHE A 36 4.79 1.74 -16.91
C PHE A 36 3.54 1.56 -16.04
N PRO A 37 2.50 2.37 -16.25
CA PRO A 37 1.24 2.21 -15.53
C PRO A 37 0.43 1.05 -16.14
N GLU A 38 -0.03 0.14 -15.29
CA GLU A 38 -0.98 -0.90 -15.67
C GLU A 38 -2.35 -0.58 -15.03
N PRO A 39 -3.34 -0.12 -15.82
CA PRO A 39 -4.63 0.29 -15.27
C PRO A 39 -5.40 -0.90 -14.71
N ASN A 40 -5.78 -0.85 -13.44
CA ASN A 40 -6.66 -1.83 -12.84
C ASN A 40 -8.13 -1.40 -13.08
N ARG A 41 -8.85 -2.14 -13.92
CA ARG A 41 -10.25 -1.83 -14.27
C ARG A 41 -11.24 -2.20 -13.18
N ARG A 42 -10.87 -3.07 -12.24
CA ARG A 42 -11.77 -3.60 -11.19
C ARG A 42 -11.60 -2.90 -9.85
N PHE A 43 -10.39 -2.46 -9.53
CA PHE A 43 -10.08 -1.83 -8.27
C PHE A 43 -9.80 -0.34 -8.49
N ARG A 44 -10.86 0.46 -8.39
CA ARG A 44 -10.84 1.91 -8.59
C ARG A 44 -11.94 2.57 -7.76
N LEU A 45 -11.85 3.87 -7.59
CA LEU A 45 -12.92 4.67 -7.01
C LEU A 45 -14.21 4.57 -7.84
N PRO A 46 -15.40 4.62 -7.21
CA PRO A 46 -16.68 4.74 -7.91
C PRO A 46 -16.69 5.94 -8.85
N GLU A 47 -17.42 5.85 -9.96
CA GLU A 47 -17.62 6.97 -10.87
C GLU A 47 -18.40 8.11 -10.19
N ASP A 48 -19.44 7.76 -9.45
CA ASP A 48 -20.15 8.68 -8.57
C ASP A 48 -19.34 8.93 -7.30
N ARG A 49 -18.76 10.12 -7.19
CA ARG A 49 -17.93 10.55 -6.06
C ARG A 49 -18.70 10.78 -4.78
N ALA A 50 -20.02 10.83 -4.82
CA ALA A 50 -20.86 10.93 -3.62
C ALA A 50 -21.11 9.57 -2.95
N THR A 51 -20.74 8.47 -3.58
CA THR A 51 -20.92 7.11 -3.04
C THR A 51 -20.12 6.91 -1.76
N PRO A 52 -20.77 6.58 -0.61
CA PRO A 52 -20.07 6.28 0.62
C PRO A 52 -19.14 5.07 0.48
N LEU A 53 -17.98 5.11 1.15
CA LEU A 53 -16.95 4.09 1.02
C LEU A 53 -16.66 3.40 2.35
N ILE A 54 -16.50 2.08 2.30
CA ILE A 54 -15.90 1.30 3.37
C ILE A 54 -14.61 0.67 2.82
N LEU A 55 -13.47 1.09 3.38
CA LEU A 55 -12.14 0.66 2.98
C LEU A 55 -11.59 -0.27 4.06
N ILE A 56 -11.33 -1.53 3.70
CA ILE A 56 -10.85 -2.54 4.66
C ILE A 56 -9.50 -3.04 4.19
N GLY A 57 -8.43 -2.76 4.96
CA GLY A 57 -7.07 -3.14 4.61
C GLY A 57 -6.26 -3.65 5.78
N ALA A 58 -5.41 -4.64 5.54
CA ALA A 58 -4.48 -5.17 6.51
C ALA A 58 -3.04 -4.95 6.05
N GLY A 59 -2.17 -4.55 6.97
CA GLY A 59 -0.75 -4.33 6.68
C GLY A 59 -0.54 -3.36 5.52
N THR A 60 0.36 -3.69 4.61
CA THR A 60 0.67 -2.88 3.42
C THR A 60 -0.48 -2.74 2.43
N GLY A 61 -1.53 -3.56 2.56
CA GLY A 61 -2.76 -3.46 1.75
C GLY A 61 -3.53 -2.15 1.95
N VAL A 62 -3.19 -1.34 2.94
CA VAL A 62 -3.76 0.00 3.15
C VAL A 62 -3.26 1.03 2.13
N ALA A 63 -2.12 0.80 1.48
CA ALA A 63 -1.48 1.77 0.58
C ALA A 63 -2.37 2.27 -0.57
N PRO A 64 -3.12 1.42 -1.31
CA PRO A 64 -4.03 1.92 -2.34
C PRO A 64 -5.20 2.73 -1.77
N TYR A 65 -5.65 2.46 -0.56
CA TYR A 65 -6.69 3.27 0.09
C TYR A 65 -6.19 4.66 0.45
N ARG A 66 -4.91 4.78 0.84
CA ARG A 66 -4.26 6.08 1.00
C ARG A 66 -4.33 6.89 -0.29
N ALA A 67 -4.00 6.28 -1.43
CA ALA A 67 -4.07 6.94 -2.73
C ALA A 67 -5.50 7.37 -3.08
N PHE A 68 -6.51 6.54 -2.81
CA PHE A 68 -7.91 6.87 -3.01
C PHE A 68 -8.34 8.08 -2.17
N LEU A 69 -7.98 8.10 -0.89
CA LEU A 69 -8.33 9.19 0.01
C LEU A 69 -7.64 10.49 -0.36
N GLN A 70 -6.37 10.45 -0.78
CA GLN A 70 -5.66 11.62 -1.29
C GLN A 70 -6.30 12.18 -2.56
N GLN A 71 -6.75 11.30 -3.47
CA GLN A 71 -7.46 11.73 -4.67
C GLN A 71 -8.79 12.41 -4.32
N LEU A 72 -9.60 11.79 -3.46
CA LEU A 72 -10.89 12.34 -3.03
C LEU A 72 -10.72 13.69 -2.32
N ASP A 73 -9.72 13.83 -1.47
CA ASP A 73 -9.39 15.08 -0.79
C ASP A 73 -9.01 16.17 -1.80
N SER A 74 -8.21 15.84 -2.80
CA SER A 74 -7.82 16.77 -3.87
C SER A 74 -8.98 17.23 -4.75
N GLU A 75 -10.02 16.39 -4.88
CA GLU A 75 -11.26 16.73 -5.61
C GLU A 75 -12.20 17.64 -4.78
N GLY A 76 -11.90 17.86 -3.49
CA GLY A 76 -12.55 18.87 -2.64
C GLY A 76 -13.92 18.51 -2.08
N SER A 77 -14.43 17.34 -2.32
CA SER A 77 -15.72 16.85 -1.79
C SER A 77 -15.68 15.36 -1.49
N PRO A 78 -14.90 14.94 -0.48
CA PRO A 78 -14.81 13.53 -0.16
C PRO A 78 -16.15 13.00 0.35
N PRO A 79 -16.58 11.80 -0.09
CA PRO A 79 -17.78 11.15 0.44
C PRO A 79 -17.55 10.69 1.86
N SER A 80 -18.63 10.31 2.56
CA SER A 80 -18.52 9.62 3.85
C SER A 80 -17.68 8.37 3.66
N THR A 81 -16.54 8.31 4.35
CA THR A 81 -15.59 7.21 4.18
C THR A 81 -15.22 6.60 5.52
N TRP A 82 -15.27 5.29 5.60
CA TRP A 82 -14.86 4.53 6.77
C TRP A 82 -13.66 3.67 6.43
N LEU A 83 -12.50 3.94 7.06
CA LEU A 83 -11.30 3.13 6.91
C LEU A 83 -11.15 2.17 8.10
N ILE A 84 -11.13 0.88 7.81
CA ILE A 84 -10.82 -0.18 8.77
C ILE A 84 -9.42 -0.70 8.43
N PHE A 85 -8.48 -0.47 9.36
CA PHE A 85 -7.10 -0.86 9.19
C PHE A 85 -6.68 -1.86 10.28
N GLY A 86 -6.08 -2.97 9.88
CA GLY A 86 -5.58 -4.00 10.78
C GLY A 86 -4.08 -4.23 10.63
N ASN A 87 -3.38 -4.26 11.77
CA ASN A 87 -1.97 -4.67 11.84
C ASN A 87 -1.70 -5.26 13.23
N PRO A 88 -0.70 -6.16 13.37
CA PRO A 88 -0.42 -6.84 14.64
C PRO A 88 -0.11 -5.92 15.81
N HIS A 89 0.61 -4.82 15.57
CA HIS A 89 1.06 -3.93 16.63
C HIS A 89 0.70 -2.47 16.37
N LEU A 90 -0.17 -1.91 17.20
CA LEU A 90 -0.64 -0.54 17.07
C LEU A 90 0.48 0.50 17.15
N ARG A 91 1.49 0.28 17.98
CA ARG A 91 2.55 1.29 18.21
C ARG A 91 3.62 1.32 17.14
N THR A 92 3.93 0.18 16.53
CA THR A 92 5.03 0.04 15.56
C THR A 92 4.55 -0.06 14.13
N ASP A 93 3.30 -0.53 13.93
CA ASP A 93 2.84 -0.94 12.61
C ASP A 93 1.62 -0.14 12.13
N PHE A 94 1.29 0.98 12.81
CA PHE A 94 0.20 1.85 12.35
C PHE A 94 0.69 2.75 11.20
N LEU A 95 0.62 2.21 9.99
CA LEU A 95 1.06 2.89 8.78
C LEU A 95 0.23 4.17 8.56
N TYR A 96 0.92 5.25 8.19
CA TYR A 96 0.33 6.56 7.88
C TYR A 96 -0.51 7.18 9.00
N GLN A 97 -0.27 6.82 10.26
CA GLN A 97 -1.05 7.28 11.43
C GLN A 97 -1.26 8.80 11.48
N ARG A 98 -0.26 9.58 11.07
CA ARG A 98 -0.32 11.05 11.09
C ARG A 98 -1.12 11.65 9.92
N GLU A 99 -1.37 10.87 8.90
CA GLU A 99 -2.12 11.31 7.73
C GLU A 99 -3.63 11.09 7.87
N TRP A 100 -4.00 10.04 8.62
CA TRP A 100 -5.41 9.71 8.87
C TRP A 100 -6.11 10.67 9.81
#